data_199ae728269915bf10d8e27f7fbe4221
#
_entry.id   199ae728269915bf10d8e27f7fbe4221
#
_cell.length_a   1.000
_cell.length_b   1.000
_cell.length_c   1.000
_cell.angle_alpha   90.00
_cell.angle_beta   90.00
_cell.angle_gamma   90.00
#
_symmetry.space_group_name_H-M   'P 1'
#
loop_
_entity.id
_entity.type
_entity.pdbx_description
1 polymer ?
#
loop_
_entity_poly.entity_id
_entity_poly.type
_entity_poly.pdbx_seq_one_letter_code
_entity_poly.pdbx_strand_id
1 'polypeptide(L)'
;LIRLQKACSSGIDLAIGSRYCQGGRIENWPFSRWLLSYFANLYVRLVLWIGIKDSTAGFKCYTRKALSSINLDGNNFKGYAFQICMKYAVIKNGLSFTEVPIVFKDRELGVSKMSSGIFKEALLGVWKMRKMNL
;
A
#
# COMPACT_ATOMS: atom_id res chain seq x y z
N LEU A 1 -13.97 -7.31 -1.63
CA LEU A 1 -13.87 -7.62 -0.19
C LEU A 1 -13.78 -9.12 0.07
N ILE A 2 -14.72 -9.91 -0.46
CA ILE A 2 -14.76 -11.37 -0.24
C ILE A 2 -13.47 -12.08 -0.65
N ARG A 3 -12.84 -11.69 -1.77
CA ARG A 3 -11.58 -12.29 -2.22
C ARG A 3 -10.42 -11.99 -1.26
N LEU A 4 -10.36 -10.79 -0.70
CA LEU A 4 -9.34 -10.41 0.29
C LEU A 4 -9.54 -11.20 1.59
N GLN A 5 -10.76 -11.30 2.05
CA GLN A 5 -11.11 -12.07 3.23
C GLN A 5 -10.79 -13.57 3.07
N LYS A 6 -11.09 -14.15 1.91
CA LYS A 6 -10.75 -15.55 1.59
C LYS A 6 -9.24 -15.78 1.62
N ALA A 7 -8.44 -14.86 1.08
CA ALA A 7 -6.99 -14.96 1.12
C ALA A 7 -6.47 -14.98 2.55
N CYS A 8 -6.96 -14.09 3.41
CA CYS A 8 -6.59 -14.08 4.82
C CYS A 8 -7.06 -15.34 5.56
N SER A 9 -8.23 -15.86 5.24
CA SER A 9 -8.75 -17.10 5.83
C SER A 9 -7.96 -18.34 5.41
N SER A 10 -7.29 -18.30 4.27
CA SER A 10 -6.45 -19.41 3.78
C SER A 10 -5.02 -19.43 4.34
N GLY A 11 -4.68 -18.49 5.24
CA GLY A 11 -3.38 -18.45 5.91
C GLY A 11 -2.45 -17.31 5.49
N ILE A 12 -2.90 -16.42 4.63
CA ILE A 12 -2.15 -15.21 4.23
C ILE A 12 -2.37 -14.10 5.27
N ASP A 13 -1.31 -13.49 5.74
CA ASP A 13 -1.36 -12.49 6.81
C ASP A 13 -1.85 -11.12 6.34
N LEU A 14 -1.57 -10.77 5.07
CA LEU A 14 -1.99 -9.52 4.44
C LEU A 14 -2.47 -9.75 3.01
N ALA A 15 -3.70 -9.40 2.71
CA ALA A 15 -4.24 -9.38 1.35
C ALA A 15 -4.44 -7.92 0.90
N ILE A 16 -3.91 -7.57 -0.26
CA ILE A 16 -3.93 -6.22 -0.83
C ILE A 16 -4.75 -6.22 -2.12
N GLY A 17 -5.75 -5.35 -2.21
CA GLY A 17 -6.45 -5.09 -3.46
C GLY A 17 -5.57 -4.23 -4.36
N SER A 18 -4.91 -4.85 -5.34
CA SER A 18 -3.87 -4.22 -6.16
C SER A 18 -4.40 -3.82 -7.53
N ARG A 19 -4.04 -2.61 -7.94
CA ARG A 19 -4.30 -2.07 -9.28
C ARG A 19 -3.21 -2.45 -10.27
N TYR A 20 -2.05 -2.84 -9.80
CA TYR A 20 -0.82 -3.05 -10.58
C TYR A 20 -0.36 -4.50 -10.68
N CYS A 21 -1.03 -5.43 -10.01
CA CYS A 21 -0.79 -6.86 -10.21
C CYS A 21 -1.50 -7.36 -11.48
N GLN A 22 -1.16 -8.56 -11.91
CA GLN A 22 -1.80 -9.16 -13.10
C GLN A 22 -3.32 -9.24 -12.92
N GLY A 23 -4.06 -8.64 -13.85
CA GLY A 23 -5.52 -8.54 -13.82
C GLY A 23 -6.06 -7.29 -13.11
N GLY A 24 -5.22 -6.52 -12.42
CA GLY A 24 -5.58 -5.22 -11.86
C GLY A 24 -5.57 -4.12 -12.92
N ARG A 25 -6.44 -3.13 -12.78
CA ARG A 25 -6.47 -1.98 -13.70
C ARG A 25 -7.09 -0.77 -13.05
N ILE A 26 -6.86 0.38 -13.68
CA ILE A 26 -7.41 1.67 -13.28
C ILE A 26 -8.21 2.23 -14.44
N GLU A 27 -9.43 2.67 -14.17
CA GLU A 27 -10.32 3.30 -15.14
C GLU A 27 -10.46 4.80 -14.83
N ASN A 28 -10.58 5.62 -15.89
CA ASN A 28 -10.88 7.05 -15.81
C ASN A 28 -9.83 7.95 -15.13
N TRP A 29 -8.59 7.50 -15.03
CA TRP A 29 -7.51 8.36 -14.56
C TRP A 29 -6.82 9.08 -15.72
N PRO A 30 -6.42 10.36 -15.54
CA PRO A 30 -5.50 11.01 -16.45
C PRO A 30 -4.18 10.22 -16.51
N PHE A 31 -3.57 10.17 -17.68
CA PHE A 31 -2.30 9.46 -17.87
C PHE A 31 -1.19 9.96 -16.92
N SER A 32 -1.13 11.27 -16.68
CA SER A 32 -0.17 11.88 -15.76
C SER A 32 -0.32 11.35 -14.33
N ARG A 33 -1.55 11.18 -13.84
CA ARG A 33 -1.84 10.64 -12.52
C ARG A 33 -1.46 9.16 -12.42
N TRP A 34 -1.77 8.39 -13.47
CA TRP A 34 -1.38 6.98 -13.54
C TRP A 34 0.14 6.82 -13.50
N LEU A 35 0.84 7.62 -14.29
CA LEU A 35 2.30 7.62 -14.37
C LEU A 35 2.94 7.97 -13.03
N LEU A 36 2.45 9.00 -12.37
CA LEU A 36 2.91 9.44 -11.05
C LEU A 36 2.73 8.32 -10.01
N SER A 37 1.57 7.69 -9.99
CA SER A 37 1.26 6.59 -9.06
C SER A 37 2.14 5.36 -9.33
N TYR A 38 2.34 5.01 -10.60
CA TYR A 38 3.20 3.89 -11.00
C TYR A 38 4.66 4.11 -10.55
N PHE A 39 5.22 5.26 -10.82
CA PHE A 39 6.58 5.59 -10.41
C PHE A 39 6.73 5.71 -8.89
N ALA A 40 5.73 6.22 -8.20
CA ALA A 40 5.73 6.26 -6.74
C ALA A 40 5.81 4.85 -6.15
N ASN A 41 5.04 3.91 -6.67
CA ASN A 41 5.10 2.51 -6.24
C ASN A 41 6.44 1.85 -6.58
N LEU A 42 6.99 2.13 -7.76
CA LEU A 42 8.31 1.65 -8.15
C LEU A 42 9.40 2.18 -7.21
N TYR A 43 9.34 3.46 -6.85
CA TYR A 43 10.25 4.09 -5.89
C TYR A 43 10.21 3.39 -4.53
N VAL A 44 9.00 3.14 -4.00
CA VAL A 44 8.82 2.44 -2.72
C VAL A 44 9.42 1.04 -2.77
N ARG A 45 9.17 0.30 -3.85
CA ARG A 45 9.73 -1.05 -4.04
C ARG A 45 11.25 -1.05 -4.01
N LEU A 46 11.87 -0.08 -4.67
CA LEU A 46 13.32 0.01 -4.74
C LEU A 46 13.94 0.45 -3.41
N VAL A 47 13.36 1.44 -2.74
CA VAL A 47 13.89 1.97 -1.48
C VAL A 47 13.70 1.00 -0.33
N LEU A 48 12.52 0.41 -0.18
CA LEU A 48 12.21 -0.53 0.89
C LEU A 48 12.58 -1.97 0.57
N TRP A 49 12.93 -2.24 -0.67
CA TRP A 49 13.28 -3.59 -1.14
C TRP A 49 12.15 -4.60 -0.91
N ILE A 50 10.95 -4.26 -1.31
CA ILE A 50 9.74 -5.09 -1.11
C ILE A 50 9.12 -5.52 -2.43
N GLY A 51 8.39 -6.65 -2.42
CA GLY A 51 7.75 -7.21 -3.60
C GLY A 51 6.33 -6.69 -3.90
N ILE A 52 5.77 -5.83 -3.05
CA ILE A 52 4.42 -5.29 -3.23
C ILE A 52 4.39 -4.31 -4.41
N LYS A 53 3.51 -4.56 -5.37
CA LYS A 53 3.35 -3.71 -6.57
C LYS A 53 2.50 -2.47 -6.30
N ASP A 54 1.53 -2.57 -5.40
CA ASP A 54 0.64 -1.47 -5.03
C ASP A 54 0.74 -1.13 -3.54
N SER A 55 1.83 -0.48 -3.18
CA SER A 55 2.11 -0.08 -1.80
C SER A 55 1.19 1.01 -1.28
N THR A 56 0.61 1.82 -2.16
CA THR A 56 -0.29 2.92 -1.80
C THR A 56 -1.76 2.51 -1.71
N ALA A 57 -2.10 1.26 -2.04
CA ALA A 57 -3.48 0.78 -1.99
C ALA A 57 -4.08 0.88 -0.59
N GLY A 58 -5.27 1.49 -0.52
CA GLY A 58 -6.04 1.59 0.71
C GLY A 58 -6.93 0.37 0.98
N PHE A 59 -7.27 -0.38 -0.06
CA PHE A 59 -8.15 -1.54 0.04
C PHE A 59 -7.35 -2.81 0.36
N LYS A 60 -7.47 -3.29 1.59
CA LYS A 60 -6.65 -4.39 2.10
C LYS A 60 -7.31 -5.09 3.28
N CYS A 61 -6.85 -6.30 3.58
CA CYS A 61 -7.27 -7.09 4.72
C CYS A 61 -6.04 -7.58 5.49
N TYR A 62 -6.02 -7.39 6.80
CA TYR A 62 -5.00 -7.92 7.69
C TYR A 62 -5.59 -9.00 8.58
N THR A 63 -4.82 -10.04 8.87
CA THR A 63 -5.15 -10.95 9.96
C THR A 63 -4.88 -10.30 11.32
N ARG A 64 -5.50 -10.82 12.37
CA ARG A 64 -5.22 -10.40 13.75
C ARG A 64 -3.74 -10.54 14.09
N LYS A 65 -3.14 -11.65 13.67
CA LYS A 65 -1.70 -11.91 13.82
C LYS A 65 -0.85 -10.80 13.23
N ALA A 66 -1.15 -10.39 11.98
CA ALA A 66 -0.44 -9.32 11.31
C ALA A 66 -0.55 -7.99 12.08
N LEU A 67 -1.75 -7.61 12.49
CA LEU A 67 -1.97 -6.37 13.24
C LEU A 67 -1.27 -6.36 14.60
N SER A 68 -1.27 -7.50 15.30
CA SER A 68 -0.62 -7.63 16.61
C SER A 68 0.90 -7.56 16.52
N SER A 69 1.49 -7.90 15.38
CA SER A 69 2.93 -7.88 15.18
C SER A 69 3.50 -6.49 14.87
N ILE A 70 2.64 -5.54 14.51
CA ILE A 70 3.05 -4.20 14.08
C ILE A 70 3.16 -3.29 15.30
N ASN A 71 4.33 -2.65 15.45
CA ASN A 71 4.51 -1.61 16.46
C ASN A 71 3.92 -0.28 15.94
N LEU A 72 2.75 0.08 16.43
CA LEU A 72 2.06 1.31 16.05
C LEU A 72 2.54 2.54 16.82
N ASP A 73 3.17 2.37 17.96
CA ASP A 73 3.53 3.48 18.86
C ASP A 73 4.56 4.43 18.26
N GLY A 74 5.43 3.94 17.38
CA GLY A 74 6.41 4.73 16.65
C GLY A 74 5.93 5.28 15.30
N ASN A 75 4.69 4.99 14.92
CA ASN A 75 4.17 5.32 13.59
C ASN A 75 3.45 6.67 13.59
N ASN A 76 4.19 7.73 13.25
CA ASN A 76 3.64 9.08 13.12
C ASN A 76 3.25 9.44 11.67
N PHE A 77 3.25 8.47 10.76
CA PHE A 77 2.92 8.70 9.36
C PHE A 77 1.42 8.86 9.15
N LYS A 78 1.06 9.66 8.14
CA LYS A 78 -0.32 9.93 7.73
C LYS A 78 -0.51 9.65 6.24
N GLY A 79 -1.76 9.43 5.83
CA GLY A 79 -2.12 9.25 4.42
C GLY A 79 -1.40 8.08 3.75
N TYR A 80 -0.80 8.32 2.59
CA TYR A 80 -0.10 7.27 1.84
C TYR A 80 1.12 6.70 2.56
N ALA A 81 1.85 7.53 3.30
CA ALA A 81 2.99 7.09 4.09
C ALA A 81 2.56 6.07 5.16
N PHE A 82 1.44 6.29 5.80
CA PHE A 82 0.86 5.33 6.74
C PHE A 82 0.54 3.99 6.06
N GLN A 83 -0.09 4.03 4.89
CA GLN A 83 -0.42 2.81 4.13
C GLN A 83 0.82 2.00 3.75
N ILE A 84 1.86 2.68 3.34
CA ILE A 84 3.14 2.04 2.98
C ILE A 84 3.81 1.46 4.23
N CYS A 85 3.84 2.20 5.31
CA CYS A 85 4.45 1.81 6.59
C CYS A 85 3.84 0.52 7.14
N MET A 86 2.52 0.42 7.16
CA MET A 86 1.79 -0.75 7.63
C MET A 86 2.13 -2.01 6.83
N LYS A 87 2.19 -1.90 5.51
CA LYS A 87 2.55 -3.03 4.64
C LYS A 87 4.02 -3.44 4.81
N TYR A 88 4.88 -2.45 4.91
CA TYR A 88 6.31 -2.69 5.13
C TYR A 88 6.57 -3.39 6.46
N ALA A 89 5.86 -3.01 7.52
CA ALA A 89 5.95 -3.66 8.83
C ALA A 89 5.59 -5.15 8.76
N VAL A 90 4.54 -5.51 8.03
CA VAL A 90 4.17 -6.92 7.81
C VAL A 90 5.30 -7.70 7.17
N ILE A 91 5.89 -7.17 6.10
CA ILE A 91 7.00 -7.83 5.39
C ILE A 91 8.25 -7.92 6.26
N LYS A 92 8.58 -6.85 6.96
CA LYS A 92 9.75 -6.80 7.85
C LYS A 92 9.65 -7.79 9.00
N ASN A 93 8.44 -8.08 9.47
CA ASN A 93 8.19 -9.09 10.50
C ASN A 93 8.11 -10.53 9.95
N GLY A 94 8.43 -10.74 8.68
CA GLY A 94 8.46 -12.05 8.06
C GLY A 94 7.10 -12.68 7.79
N LEU A 95 6.04 -11.88 7.77
CA LEU A 95 4.68 -12.34 7.53
C LEU A 95 4.36 -12.41 6.04
N SER A 96 3.39 -13.25 5.67
CA SER A 96 2.99 -13.47 4.29
C SER A 96 2.05 -12.39 3.75
N PHE A 97 2.15 -12.12 2.45
CA PHE A 97 1.21 -11.23 1.77
C PHE A 97 0.84 -11.75 0.39
N THR A 98 -0.29 -11.30 -0.12
CA THR A 98 -0.70 -11.52 -1.50
C THR A 98 -1.38 -10.27 -2.06
N GLU A 99 -1.32 -10.11 -3.39
CA GLU A 99 -2.02 -9.05 -4.09
C GLU A 99 -3.17 -9.66 -4.89
N VAL A 100 -4.37 -9.17 -4.67
CA VAL A 100 -5.59 -9.57 -5.38
C VAL A 100 -5.94 -8.49 -6.40
N PRO A 101 -6.13 -8.83 -7.69
CA PRO A 101 -6.43 -7.82 -8.71
C PRO A 101 -7.78 -7.17 -8.45
N ILE A 102 -7.80 -5.84 -8.56
CA ILE A 102 -9.01 -5.03 -8.49
C ILE A 102 -9.09 -4.10 -9.68
N VAL A 103 -10.32 -3.72 -10.03
CA VAL A 103 -10.59 -2.63 -10.97
C VAL A 103 -10.90 -1.39 -10.15
N PHE A 104 -10.05 -0.37 -10.26
CA PHE A 104 -10.25 0.90 -9.59
C PHE A 104 -10.92 1.88 -10.52
N LYS A 105 -12.12 2.32 -10.16
CA LYS A 105 -12.85 3.41 -10.81
C LYS A 105 -12.69 4.69 -10.02
N ASP A 106 -12.31 5.79 -10.68
CA ASP A 106 -12.27 7.08 -10.02
C ASP A 106 -13.70 7.55 -9.66
N ARG A 107 -13.78 8.32 -8.58
CA ARG A 107 -15.05 8.89 -8.14
C ARG A 107 -15.52 9.93 -9.16
N GLU A 108 -16.77 9.83 -9.59
CA GLU A 108 -17.40 10.83 -10.46
C GLU A 108 -17.63 12.17 -9.75
N LEU A 109 -17.76 12.14 -8.42
CA LEU A 109 -17.98 13.30 -7.56
C LEU A 109 -16.92 13.33 -6.45
N GLY A 110 -16.07 14.32 -6.46
CA GLY A 110 -15.06 14.55 -5.42
C GLY A 110 -13.69 14.95 -5.98
N VAL A 111 -13.02 15.83 -5.25
CA VAL A 111 -11.67 16.29 -5.59
C VAL A 111 -10.65 15.40 -4.87
N SER A 112 -9.76 14.79 -5.64
CA SER A 112 -8.60 14.10 -5.08
C SER A 112 -7.66 15.13 -4.44
N LYS A 113 -7.51 15.05 -3.12
CA LYS A 113 -6.62 15.95 -2.37
C LYS A 113 -5.19 15.41 -2.36
N MET A 114 -4.55 15.34 -3.53
CA MET A 114 -3.11 15.14 -3.60
C MET A 114 -2.41 16.49 -3.69
N SER A 115 -1.95 17.01 -2.54
CA SER A 115 -1.06 18.16 -2.54
C SER A 115 0.39 17.71 -2.74
N SER A 116 1.21 18.56 -3.35
CA SER A 116 2.66 18.32 -3.50
C SER A 116 3.37 18.10 -2.16
N GLY A 117 2.88 18.72 -1.08
CA GLY A 117 3.39 18.53 0.28
C GLY A 117 3.19 17.12 0.81
N ILE A 118 2.02 16.52 0.60
CA ILE A 118 1.72 15.13 0.99
C ILE A 118 2.62 14.16 0.23
N PHE A 119 2.88 14.41 -1.04
CA PHE A 119 3.75 13.58 -1.86
C PHE A 119 5.21 13.63 -1.40
N LYS A 120 5.75 14.81 -1.11
CA LYS A 120 7.11 14.98 -0.55
C LYS A 120 7.24 14.30 0.81
N GLU A 121 6.26 14.47 1.69
CA GLU A 121 6.23 13.82 3.00
C GLU A 121 6.28 12.29 2.87
N ALA A 122 5.52 11.73 1.92
CA ALA A 122 5.53 10.29 1.66
C ALA A 122 6.90 9.81 1.15
N LEU A 123 7.54 10.54 0.24
CA LEU A 123 8.86 10.20 -0.29
C LEU A 123 9.94 10.19 0.80
N LEU A 124 9.97 11.21 1.64
CA LEU A 124 10.91 11.30 2.77
C LEU A 124 10.60 10.26 3.84
N GLY A 125 9.32 10.02 4.10
CA GLY A 125 8.84 9.01 5.04
C GLY A 125 9.30 7.60 4.69
N VAL A 126 9.34 7.25 3.41
CA VAL A 126 9.82 5.94 2.94
C VAL A 126 11.27 5.68 3.33
N TRP A 127 12.15 6.64 3.18
CA TRP A 127 13.53 6.54 3.63
C TRP A 127 13.65 6.38 5.15
N LYS A 128 12.83 7.11 5.88
CA LYS A 128 12.76 7.02 7.34
C LYS A 128 12.28 5.65 7.80
N MET A 129 11.28 5.07 7.13
CA MET A 129 10.75 3.73 7.43
C MET A 129 11.82 2.65 7.35
N ARG A 130 12.76 2.76 6.41
CA ARG A 130 13.83 1.79 6.25
C ARG A 130 14.72 1.67 7.49
N LYS A 131 14.85 2.73 8.26
CA LYS A 131 15.66 2.80 9.48
C LYS A 131 14.89 2.52 10.76
N MET A 132 13.57 2.41 10.69
CA MET A 132 12.71 2.21 11.87
C MET A 132 12.63 0.73 12.25
N ASN A 133 12.49 0.48 13.54
CA ASN A 133 12.08 -0.81 14.07
C ASN A 133 10.54 -0.89 14.09
N LEU A 134 10.00 -1.65 13.17
CA LEU A 134 8.55 -1.79 12.98
C LEU A 134 8.05 -3.15 13.49
#